data_019af935a189ffe764a014a1cc05c524
#
_entry.id   019af935a189ffe764a014a1cc05c524
#
_cell.length_a   1.000
_cell.length_b   1.000
_cell.length_c   1.000
_cell.angle_alpha   90.00
_cell.angle_beta   90.00
_cell.angle_gamma   90.00
#
_symmetry.space_group_name_H-M   'P 1'
#
loop_
_entity.id
_entity.type
_entity.pdbx_description
1 polymer ?
#
loop_
_entity_poly.entity_id
_entity_poly.type
_entity_poly.pdbx_seq_one_letter_code
_entity_poly.pdbx_strand_id
1 'polypeptide(L)'
;MKSGSEIYAIQGKTDENQTEPIRKFKRKQRRKKVLIVCTAVLVTAIVLLIAPQILPASISYGESELYTREEQKEAVDFILDSFKEWKGCKLYSVYYTSDDFCQRELEYCNTLAPDGVEYTECIVYRTEFRSPIFEGGAWNANFRYDWSWYLARVGDGPWELLTWGAP
;
A
#
# COMPACT_ATOMS: atom_id res chain seq x y z
N MET A 1 35.64 -58.88 49.66
CA MET A 1 34.57 -58.94 48.64
C MET A 1 33.76 -57.63 48.69
N LYS A 2 33.89 -56.81 47.69
CA LYS A 2 33.04 -55.56 47.60
C LYS A 2 31.63 -55.98 47.20
N SER A 3 30.66 -55.49 47.95
CA SER A 3 29.25 -55.82 47.78
C SER A 3 28.72 -55.32 46.42
N GLY A 4 27.93 -56.21 45.75
CA GLY A 4 27.38 -55.86 44.41
C GLY A 4 26.55 -54.55 44.30
N SER A 5 26.14 -54.04 45.45
CA SER A 5 25.41 -52.75 45.53
C SER A 5 26.27 -51.50 45.19
N GLU A 6 27.58 -51.55 45.45
CA GLU A 6 28.48 -50.42 45.12
C GLU A 6 28.78 -50.35 43.60
N ILE A 7 28.81 -51.51 42.91
CA ILE A 7 29.07 -51.57 41.47
C ILE A 7 27.89 -50.99 40.68
N TYR A 8 26.66 -51.27 41.07
CA TYR A 8 25.46 -50.71 40.42
C TYR A 8 25.34 -49.19 40.65
N ALA A 9 25.73 -48.67 41.80
CA ALA A 9 25.70 -47.25 42.08
C ALA A 9 26.73 -46.44 41.28
N ILE A 10 27.89 -47.02 40.96
CA ILE A 10 28.94 -46.42 40.14
C ILE A 10 28.55 -46.43 38.68
N GLN A 11 27.92 -47.48 38.16
CA GLN A 11 27.49 -47.62 36.78
C GLN A 11 26.31 -46.61 36.46
N GLY A 12 25.33 -46.49 37.36
CA GLY A 12 24.23 -45.52 37.21
C GLY A 12 24.69 -44.05 37.18
N LYS A 13 25.73 -43.71 37.97
CA LYS A 13 26.30 -42.36 38.00
C LYS A 13 27.15 -42.03 36.76
N THR A 14 27.74 -43.01 36.10
CA THR A 14 28.55 -42.83 34.89
C THR A 14 27.67 -42.59 33.67
N ASP A 15 26.55 -43.27 33.54
CA ASP A 15 25.60 -43.12 32.43
C ASP A 15 24.86 -41.78 32.50
N GLU A 16 24.52 -41.29 33.69
CA GLU A 16 23.86 -40.00 33.87
C GLU A 16 24.77 -38.82 33.49
N ASN A 17 26.07 -38.91 33.80
CA ASN A 17 27.05 -37.86 33.48
C ASN A 17 27.42 -37.79 31.99
N GLN A 18 27.27 -38.88 31.23
CA GLN A 18 27.53 -38.90 29.78
C GLN A 18 26.33 -38.38 28.94
N THR A 19 25.12 -38.49 29.46
CA THR A 19 23.91 -38.05 28.73
C THR A 19 23.62 -36.54 28.85
N GLU A 20 24.07 -35.88 29.92
CA GLU A 20 23.87 -34.46 30.16
C GLU A 20 24.43 -33.52 29.06
N PRO A 21 25.69 -33.67 28.59
CA PRO A 21 26.25 -32.82 27.54
C PRO A 21 25.52 -32.97 26.20
N ILE A 22 25.06 -34.19 25.88
CA ILE A 22 24.30 -34.45 24.65
C ILE A 22 22.92 -33.78 24.71
N ARG A 23 22.25 -33.83 25.87
CA ARG A 23 20.97 -33.16 26.08
C ARG A 23 21.12 -31.63 26.00
N LYS A 24 22.15 -31.04 26.59
CA LYS A 24 22.47 -29.62 26.51
C LYS A 24 22.77 -29.19 25.06
N PHE A 25 23.52 -29.98 24.29
CA PHE A 25 23.82 -29.75 22.90
C PHE A 25 22.54 -29.78 22.03
N LYS A 26 21.72 -30.83 22.15
CA LYS A 26 20.43 -30.91 21.43
C LYS A 26 19.49 -29.76 21.76
N ARG A 27 19.43 -29.33 23.03
CA ARG A 27 18.62 -28.18 23.48
C ARG A 27 19.14 -26.86 22.88
N LYS A 28 20.45 -26.66 22.78
CA LYS A 28 21.08 -25.51 22.16
C LYS A 28 20.78 -25.44 20.66
N GLN A 29 20.88 -26.58 19.97
CA GLN A 29 20.56 -26.70 18.55
C GLN A 29 19.06 -26.40 18.29
N ARG A 30 18.17 -26.94 19.10
CA ARG A 30 16.72 -26.69 19.00
C ARG A 30 16.40 -25.20 19.20
N ARG A 31 17.02 -24.55 20.20
CA ARG A 31 16.87 -23.11 20.45
C ARG A 31 17.35 -22.28 19.27
N LYS A 32 18.49 -22.62 18.64
CA LYS A 32 18.97 -21.93 17.44
C LYS A 32 17.99 -22.06 16.26
N LYS A 33 17.46 -23.28 16.01
CA LYS A 33 16.46 -23.51 14.97
C LYS A 33 15.18 -22.71 15.21
N VAL A 34 14.68 -22.71 16.45
CA VAL A 34 13.48 -21.91 16.81
C VAL A 34 13.75 -20.42 16.61
N LEU A 35 14.91 -19.92 17.04
CA LEU A 35 15.27 -18.52 16.85
C LEU A 35 15.30 -18.14 15.37
N ILE A 36 15.90 -18.96 14.51
CA ILE A 36 15.96 -18.72 13.06
C ILE A 36 14.55 -18.68 12.46
N VAL A 37 13.68 -19.61 12.83
CA VAL A 37 12.29 -19.64 12.35
C VAL A 37 11.53 -18.39 12.82
N CYS A 38 11.64 -18.03 14.08
CA CYS A 38 10.98 -16.83 14.62
C CYS A 38 11.48 -15.55 13.92
N THR A 39 12.79 -15.45 13.65
CA THR A 39 13.36 -14.30 12.94
C THR A 39 12.85 -14.25 11.50
N ALA A 40 12.81 -15.38 10.80
CA ALA A 40 12.30 -15.45 9.43
C ALA A 40 10.82 -15.04 9.37
N VAL A 41 9.98 -15.54 10.28
CA VAL A 41 8.56 -15.15 10.37
C VAL A 41 8.41 -13.65 10.64
N LEU A 42 9.21 -13.09 11.55
CA LEU A 42 9.17 -11.65 11.86
C LEU A 42 9.56 -10.81 10.64
N VAL A 43 10.64 -11.17 9.96
CA VAL A 43 11.09 -10.48 8.74
C VAL A 43 10.02 -10.54 7.65
N THR A 44 9.42 -11.71 7.43
CA THR A 44 8.33 -11.87 6.46
C THR A 44 7.14 -10.98 6.82
N ALA A 45 6.74 -10.94 8.09
CA ALA A 45 5.65 -10.10 8.55
C ALA A 45 5.96 -8.60 8.32
N ILE A 46 7.19 -8.15 8.61
CA ILE A 46 7.63 -6.77 8.37
C ILE A 46 7.59 -6.45 6.87
N VAL A 47 8.08 -7.33 6.00
CA VAL A 47 8.05 -7.14 4.55
C VAL A 47 6.61 -7.02 4.05
N LEU A 48 5.71 -7.89 4.48
CA LEU A 48 4.29 -7.84 4.10
C LEU A 48 3.58 -6.55 4.57
N LEU A 49 4.01 -5.97 5.68
CA LEU A 49 3.46 -4.70 6.18
C LEU A 49 4.02 -3.48 5.43
N ILE A 50 5.28 -3.51 5.04
CA ILE A 50 5.98 -2.36 4.42
C ILE A 50 5.82 -2.36 2.89
N ALA A 51 5.82 -3.52 2.23
CA ALA A 51 5.76 -3.62 0.77
C ALA A 51 4.60 -2.82 0.15
N PRO A 52 3.35 -2.89 0.65
CA PRO A 52 2.25 -2.10 0.10
C PRO A 52 2.45 -0.58 0.20
N GLN A 53 3.28 -0.11 1.14
CA GLN A 53 3.56 1.31 1.33
C GLN A 53 4.60 1.86 0.35
N ILE A 54 5.45 0.98 -0.19
CA ILE A 54 6.56 1.36 -1.07
C ILE A 54 6.18 1.24 -2.55
N LEU A 55 5.25 0.33 -2.88
CA LEU A 55 4.83 0.11 -4.26
C LEU A 55 4.24 1.40 -4.87
N PRO A 56 4.59 1.73 -6.12
CA PRO A 56 3.98 2.86 -6.82
C PRO A 56 2.47 2.62 -7.02
N ALA A 57 1.72 3.70 -7.21
CA ALA A 57 0.32 3.60 -7.56
C ALA A 57 0.14 2.90 -8.90
N SER A 58 -0.89 2.06 -9.00
CA SER A 58 -1.30 1.49 -10.27
C SER A 58 -2.03 2.55 -11.10
N ILE A 59 -1.63 2.73 -12.36
CA ILE A 59 -2.26 3.68 -13.27
C ILE A 59 -2.96 2.91 -14.38
N SER A 60 -4.26 3.15 -14.52
CA SER A 60 -5.08 2.61 -15.60
C SER A 60 -5.71 3.76 -16.39
N TYR A 61 -5.21 3.96 -17.58
CA TYR A 61 -5.71 5.04 -18.45
C TYR A 61 -7.06 4.69 -19.11
N GLY A 62 -7.41 3.40 -19.21
CA GLY A 62 -8.58 2.95 -19.94
C GLY A 62 -8.44 3.07 -21.44
N GLU A 63 -9.51 2.69 -22.14
CA GLU A 63 -9.68 2.97 -23.58
C GLU A 63 -10.57 4.20 -23.72
N SER A 64 -10.24 5.10 -24.63
CA SER A 64 -11.00 6.33 -24.91
C SER A 64 -10.97 6.64 -26.39
N GLU A 65 -12.13 7.05 -26.92
CA GLU A 65 -12.27 7.63 -28.25
C GLU A 65 -12.18 9.17 -28.21
N LEU A 66 -12.30 9.75 -27.03
CA LEU A 66 -12.28 11.21 -26.83
C LEU A 66 -10.85 11.73 -26.61
N TYR A 67 -10.02 10.99 -25.90
CA TYR A 67 -8.72 11.47 -25.45
C TYR A 67 -7.60 10.55 -25.92
N THR A 68 -6.56 11.14 -26.45
CA THR A 68 -5.30 10.44 -26.78
C THR A 68 -4.62 9.95 -25.51
N ARG A 69 -3.69 9.03 -25.66
CA ARG A 69 -2.89 8.53 -24.56
C ARG A 69 -2.03 9.60 -23.90
N GLU A 70 -1.56 10.53 -24.70
CA GLU A 70 -0.76 11.68 -24.27
C GLU A 70 -1.60 12.62 -23.39
N GLU A 71 -2.81 12.98 -23.78
CA GLU A 71 -3.72 13.81 -23.02
C GLU A 71 -4.15 13.14 -21.71
N GLN A 72 -4.46 11.86 -21.76
CA GLN A 72 -4.72 11.05 -20.57
C GLN A 72 -3.53 11.07 -19.60
N LYS A 73 -2.31 10.98 -20.16
CA LYS A 73 -1.10 11.02 -19.35
C LYS A 73 -0.90 12.38 -18.68
N GLU A 74 -1.13 13.47 -19.40
CA GLU A 74 -1.05 14.83 -18.83
C GLU A 74 -2.03 15.02 -17.66
N ALA A 75 -3.28 14.56 -17.82
CA ALA A 75 -4.28 14.62 -16.76
C ALA A 75 -3.85 13.78 -15.53
N VAL A 76 -3.33 12.58 -15.76
CA VAL A 76 -2.82 11.73 -14.66
C VAL A 76 -1.59 12.34 -13.99
N ASP A 77 -0.65 12.88 -14.74
CA ASP A 77 0.54 13.53 -14.19
C ASP A 77 0.12 14.72 -13.29
N PHE A 78 -0.89 15.50 -13.71
CA PHE A 78 -1.45 16.57 -12.91
C PHE A 78 -2.05 16.07 -11.58
N ILE A 79 -2.81 14.97 -11.62
CA ILE A 79 -3.37 14.33 -10.42
C ILE A 79 -2.26 13.85 -9.49
N LEU A 80 -1.23 13.18 -10.03
CA LEU A 80 -0.11 12.68 -9.25
C LEU A 80 0.67 13.80 -8.57
N ASP A 81 0.87 14.92 -9.28
CA ASP A 81 1.56 16.09 -8.73
C ASP A 81 0.73 16.76 -7.62
N SER A 82 -0.56 16.94 -7.84
CA SER A 82 -1.49 17.47 -6.84
C SER A 82 -1.56 16.56 -5.60
N PHE A 83 -1.56 15.23 -5.81
CA PHE A 83 -1.61 14.26 -4.71
C PHE A 83 -0.37 14.29 -3.82
N LYS A 84 0.79 14.73 -4.30
CA LYS A 84 2.03 14.88 -3.51
C LYS A 84 1.87 15.85 -2.33
N GLU A 85 0.95 16.80 -2.43
CA GLU A 85 0.63 17.74 -1.35
C GLU A 85 -0.11 17.08 -0.17
N TRP A 86 -0.70 15.91 -0.37
CA TRP A 86 -1.44 15.18 0.65
C TRP A 86 -0.49 14.31 1.50
N LYS A 87 0.25 14.99 2.35
CA LYS A 87 1.32 14.37 3.16
C LYS A 87 0.80 13.25 4.03
N GLY A 88 1.49 12.11 3.95
CA GLY A 88 1.16 10.92 4.72
C GLY A 88 0.03 10.07 4.13
N CYS A 89 -0.65 10.53 3.07
CA CYS A 89 -1.56 9.70 2.31
C CYS A 89 -0.80 8.73 1.41
N LYS A 90 -1.36 7.53 1.20
CA LYS A 90 -0.83 6.53 0.29
C LYS A 90 -1.78 6.32 -0.88
N LEU A 91 -1.36 6.73 -2.07
CA LEU A 91 -2.07 6.46 -3.32
C LEU A 91 -1.86 5.00 -3.73
N TYR A 92 -2.94 4.30 -4.05
CA TYR A 92 -2.92 2.93 -4.52
C TYR A 92 -3.20 2.81 -6.02
N SER A 93 -4.19 3.56 -6.49
CA SER A 93 -4.56 3.52 -7.90
C SER A 93 -5.09 4.86 -8.41
N VAL A 94 -4.88 5.09 -9.70
CA VAL A 94 -5.51 6.14 -10.51
C VAL A 94 -6.10 5.44 -11.72
N TYR A 95 -7.38 5.60 -11.98
CA TYR A 95 -8.02 4.96 -13.12
C TYR A 95 -9.05 5.86 -13.81
N TYR A 96 -9.04 5.77 -15.13
CA TYR A 96 -10.00 6.46 -15.97
C TYR A 96 -11.41 5.93 -15.73
N THR A 97 -12.40 6.81 -15.77
CA THR A 97 -13.81 6.42 -15.61
C THR A 97 -14.35 5.83 -16.91
N SER A 98 -14.82 6.66 -17.81
CA SER A 98 -15.21 6.33 -19.20
C SER A 98 -15.53 7.60 -19.96
N ASP A 99 -15.55 7.51 -21.29
CA ASP A 99 -15.94 8.60 -22.18
C ASP A 99 -17.36 9.09 -21.86
N ASP A 100 -18.31 8.17 -21.72
CA ASP A 100 -19.69 8.50 -21.38
C ASP A 100 -19.81 9.23 -20.04
N PHE A 101 -19.00 8.86 -19.05
CA PHE A 101 -18.98 9.55 -17.78
C PHE A 101 -18.44 10.97 -17.93
N CYS A 102 -17.31 11.13 -18.60
CA CYS A 102 -16.69 12.42 -18.84
C CYS A 102 -17.63 13.37 -19.59
N GLN A 103 -18.30 12.90 -20.62
CA GLN A 103 -19.28 13.71 -21.38
C GLN A 103 -20.45 14.19 -20.51
N ARG A 104 -20.99 13.34 -19.66
CA ARG A 104 -22.08 13.73 -18.75
C ARG A 104 -21.63 14.74 -17.69
N GLU A 105 -20.40 14.64 -17.22
CA GLU A 105 -19.86 15.50 -16.18
C GLU A 105 -19.42 16.88 -16.71
N LEU A 106 -19.38 17.09 -18.02
CA LEU A 106 -18.99 18.40 -18.60
C LEU A 106 -19.92 19.52 -18.15
N GLU A 107 -21.23 19.28 -18.06
CA GLU A 107 -22.16 20.28 -17.53
C GLU A 107 -21.84 20.64 -16.08
N TYR A 108 -21.57 19.64 -15.24
CA TYR A 108 -21.12 19.86 -13.86
C TYR A 108 -19.80 20.65 -13.81
N CYS A 109 -18.82 20.30 -14.64
CA CYS A 109 -17.56 21.05 -14.73
C CYS A 109 -17.82 22.53 -15.08
N ASN A 110 -18.76 22.81 -15.98
CA ASN A 110 -19.13 24.18 -16.34
C ASN A 110 -19.86 24.93 -15.21
N THR A 111 -20.52 24.24 -14.27
CA THR A 111 -21.05 24.91 -13.07
C THR A 111 -19.96 25.40 -12.13
N LEU A 112 -18.77 24.83 -12.23
CA LEU A 112 -17.59 25.19 -11.42
C LEU A 112 -16.66 26.19 -12.14
N ALA A 113 -16.98 26.53 -13.40
CA ALA A 113 -16.15 27.42 -14.20
C ALA A 113 -16.16 28.86 -13.65
N PRO A 114 -15.04 29.57 -13.71
CA PRO A 114 -15.03 31.01 -13.44
C PRO A 114 -15.91 31.79 -14.42
N ASP A 115 -16.34 33.00 -14.03
CA ASP A 115 -17.16 33.88 -14.89
C ASP A 115 -16.52 34.07 -16.27
N GLY A 116 -17.28 33.77 -17.31
CA GLY A 116 -16.86 33.96 -18.70
C GLY A 116 -16.01 32.81 -19.27
N VAL A 117 -15.78 31.75 -18.52
CA VAL A 117 -15.12 30.53 -18.98
C VAL A 117 -16.17 29.45 -19.28
N GLU A 118 -16.09 28.85 -20.45
CA GLU A 118 -16.88 27.68 -20.84
C GLU A 118 -15.93 26.55 -21.24
N TYR A 119 -15.87 25.53 -20.43
CA TYR A 119 -15.06 24.32 -20.71
C TYR A 119 -15.72 23.53 -21.83
N THR A 120 -14.90 23.06 -22.74
CA THR A 120 -15.33 22.24 -23.88
C THR A 120 -15.07 20.75 -23.65
N GLU A 121 -14.19 20.44 -22.72
CA GLU A 121 -13.81 19.05 -22.40
C GLU A 121 -13.65 18.88 -20.88
N CYS A 122 -14.04 17.69 -20.42
CA CYS A 122 -13.91 17.29 -19.02
C CYS A 122 -13.40 15.84 -18.96
N ILE A 123 -12.29 15.60 -18.28
CA ILE A 123 -11.77 14.26 -18.04
C ILE A 123 -11.86 13.93 -16.55
N VAL A 124 -12.37 12.73 -16.23
CA VAL A 124 -12.59 12.31 -14.86
C VAL A 124 -11.84 11.03 -14.57
N TYR A 125 -10.99 11.09 -13.57
CA TYR A 125 -10.28 9.96 -13.00
C TYR A 125 -10.77 9.66 -11.59
N ARG A 126 -10.68 8.41 -11.18
CA ARG A 126 -10.87 8.00 -9.79
C ARG A 126 -9.55 7.57 -9.17
N THR A 127 -9.43 7.82 -7.88
CA THR A 127 -8.25 7.43 -7.11
C THR A 127 -8.66 6.63 -5.90
N GLU A 128 -7.97 5.53 -5.65
CA GLU A 128 -8.01 4.88 -4.35
C GLU A 128 -6.77 5.26 -3.55
N PHE A 129 -6.98 5.73 -2.34
CA PHE A 129 -5.89 6.09 -1.45
C PHE A 129 -6.24 5.81 0.01
N ARG A 130 -5.23 5.81 0.85
CA ARG A 130 -5.38 5.69 2.30
C ARG A 130 -4.82 6.93 2.97
N SER A 131 -5.58 7.46 3.93
CA SER A 131 -5.15 8.56 4.78
C SER A 131 -4.04 8.15 5.76
N PRO A 132 -3.36 9.13 6.39
CA PRO A 132 -2.32 8.85 7.38
C PRO A 132 -2.82 7.93 8.50
N ILE A 133 -1.88 7.19 9.11
CA ILE A 133 -2.17 6.25 10.22
C ILE A 133 -2.67 7.01 11.45
N PHE A 134 -2.19 8.23 11.65
CA PHE A 134 -2.61 9.11 12.74
C PHE A 134 -3.53 10.20 12.20
N GLU A 135 -4.52 10.58 12.98
CA GLU A 135 -5.41 11.69 12.64
C GLU A 135 -4.61 12.96 12.35
N GLY A 136 -4.96 13.63 11.27
CA GLY A 136 -4.35 14.89 10.86
C GLY A 136 -5.28 15.64 9.91
N GLY A 137 -5.83 16.76 10.36
CA GLY A 137 -6.69 17.61 9.54
C GLY A 137 -8.06 17.00 9.24
N ALA A 138 -8.48 17.02 7.98
CA ALA A 138 -9.81 16.61 7.52
C ALA A 138 -9.97 15.08 7.31
N TRP A 139 -8.96 14.29 7.61
CA TRP A 139 -8.95 12.86 7.32
C TRP A 139 -9.27 12.01 8.55
N ASN A 140 -10.12 10.99 8.38
CA ASN A 140 -10.18 9.90 9.35
C ASN A 140 -8.87 9.10 9.31
N ALA A 141 -8.31 8.76 10.47
CA ALA A 141 -7.05 8.06 10.56
C ALA A 141 -7.10 6.68 9.86
N ASN A 142 -6.11 6.37 9.04
CA ASN A 142 -5.94 5.06 8.39
C ASN A 142 -7.16 4.58 7.61
N PHE A 143 -7.93 5.50 7.04
CA PHE A 143 -9.15 5.21 6.27
C PHE A 143 -8.85 5.12 4.77
N ARG A 144 -9.57 4.26 4.06
CA ARG A 144 -9.47 4.11 2.59
C ARG A 144 -10.55 4.96 1.94
N TYR A 145 -10.13 5.77 0.99
CA TYR A 145 -10.97 6.67 0.21
C TYR A 145 -10.95 6.24 -1.25
N ASP A 146 -12.07 6.49 -1.94
CA ASP A 146 -12.23 6.42 -3.37
C ASP A 146 -12.82 7.75 -3.83
N TRP A 147 -12.02 8.57 -4.52
CA TRP A 147 -12.40 9.92 -4.89
C TRP A 147 -12.25 10.16 -6.38
N SER A 148 -13.21 10.93 -6.91
CA SER A 148 -13.17 11.43 -8.28
C SER A 148 -12.38 12.72 -8.36
N TRP A 149 -11.65 12.89 -9.46
CA TRP A 149 -10.89 14.07 -9.82
C TRP A 149 -11.44 14.59 -11.15
N TYR A 150 -11.92 15.82 -11.14
CA TYR A 150 -12.52 16.47 -12.28
C TYR A 150 -11.55 17.50 -12.84
N LEU A 151 -11.05 17.25 -14.03
CA LEU A 151 -10.22 18.18 -14.78
C LEU A 151 -10.99 18.62 -16.03
N ALA A 152 -10.86 19.88 -16.38
CA ALA A 152 -11.49 20.43 -17.58
C ALA A 152 -10.53 21.33 -18.32
N ARG A 153 -10.85 21.62 -19.59
CA ARG A 153 -10.09 22.52 -20.43
C ARG A 153 -10.97 23.17 -21.48
N VAL A 154 -10.47 24.28 -22.06
CA VAL A 154 -11.07 24.96 -23.21
C VAL A 154 -10.27 24.59 -24.45
N GLY A 155 -10.89 23.92 -25.42
CA GLY A 155 -10.21 23.41 -26.61
C GLY A 155 -8.99 22.55 -26.27
N ASP A 156 -7.90 22.74 -27.02
CA ASP A 156 -6.63 22.02 -26.81
C ASP A 156 -5.75 22.66 -25.69
N GLY A 157 -6.35 23.43 -24.79
CA GLY A 157 -5.64 24.06 -23.67
C GLY A 157 -5.17 23.07 -22.62
N PRO A 158 -4.39 23.53 -21.63
CA PRO A 158 -3.95 22.68 -20.53
C PRO A 158 -5.12 22.24 -19.66
N TRP A 159 -4.98 21.06 -19.04
CA TRP A 159 -5.93 20.60 -18.04
C TRP A 159 -5.89 21.46 -16.78
N GLU A 160 -7.05 21.84 -16.29
CA GLU A 160 -7.25 22.55 -15.03
C GLU A 160 -7.99 21.64 -14.04
N LEU A 161 -7.52 21.55 -12.82
CA LEU A 161 -8.22 20.82 -11.77
C LEU A 161 -9.34 21.69 -11.20
N LEU A 162 -10.56 21.23 -11.33
CA LEU A 162 -11.74 21.95 -10.83
C LEU A 162 -12.09 21.52 -9.40
N THR A 163 -12.15 20.24 -9.16
CA THR A 163 -12.53 19.69 -7.86
C THR A 163 -12.12 18.22 -7.71
N TRP A 164 -12.15 17.77 -6.48
CA TRP A 164 -12.04 16.35 -6.13
C TRP A 164 -12.98 16.04 -4.96
N GLY A 165 -13.39 14.76 -4.83
CA GLY A 165 -14.24 14.36 -3.73
C GLY A 165 -14.81 12.96 -3.86
N ALA A 166 -15.63 12.59 -2.87
CA ALA A 166 -16.40 11.36 -2.94
C ALA A 166 -17.37 11.43 -4.13
N PRO A 167 -17.58 10.29 -4.84
CA PRO A 167 -18.50 10.20 -5.96
C PRO A 167 -19.96 10.38 -5.52
#